data_9f14078afaf2718b92f1666631c8f037
#
_entry.id   9f14078afaf2718b92f1666631c8f037
#
_cell.length_a   1.000
_cell.length_b   1.000
_cell.length_c   1.000
_cell.angle_alpha   90.00
_cell.angle_beta   90.00
_cell.angle_gamma   90.00
#
_symmetry.space_group_name_H-M   'P 1'
#
loop_
_entity.id
_entity.type
_entity.pdbx_description
1 polymer ?
#
loop_
_entity_poly.entity_id
_entity_poly.type
_entity_poly.pdbx_seq_one_letter_code
_entity_poly.pdbx_strand_id
1 'polypeptide(L)'
;MSEIITDIKALQQETLINLKSSKANNTVRAYKSDFNDFGLFCAQNGFKSLPSEPKIVSLYLTHLSTKDIKMSTLKRRLVSIGVIHKLKGHYLDTKHPSIIENIMGIKRRKGSIQKGKKPLLINNLKKIINVIDEAKYGEIKKLRDRTIVLIGFSGGFRR
;
A
#
# COMPACT_ATOMS: atom_id res chain seq x y z
N MET A 1 -46.23 -3.00 15.85
CA MET A 1 -45.51 -1.81 16.31
C MET A 1 -44.07 -2.19 16.47
N SER A 2 -43.22 -1.72 15.59
CA SER A 2 -41.77 -1.99 15.66
C SER A 2 -41.19 -1.18 16.80
N GLU A 3 -40.66 -1.84 17.79
CA GLU A 3 -39.81 -1.22 18.80
C GLU A 3 -38.67 -0.53 18.12
N ILE A 4 -38.74 0.78 18.11
CA ILE A 4 -37.58 1.58 17.69
C ILE A 4 -36.68 1.72 18.88
N ILE A 5 -35.75 0.84 18.95
CA ILE A 5 -34.67 0.77 19.65
C ILE A 5 -33.96 1.87 19.79
N THR A 6 -33.47 2.34 20.76
CA THR A 6 -32.32 1.77 20.82
C THR A 6 -31.35 2.65 21.48
N ASP A 7 -30.54 2.17 22.23
CA ASP A 7 -29.40 2.85 22.82
C ASP A 7 -28.49 3.39 21.70
N ILE A 8 -28.75 4.64 21.30
CA ILE A 8 -27.96 5.36 20.29
C ILE A 8 -26.48 5.37 20.66
N LYS A 9 -26.15 5.35 21.95
CA LYS A 9 -24.76 5.24 22.43
C LYS A 9 -24.14 3.89 22.07
N ALA A 10 -24.89 2.80 22.22
CA ALA A 10 -24.44 1.49 21.81
C ALA A 10 -24.21 1.41 20.29
N LEU A 11 -25.12 1.95 19.48
CA LEU A 11 -24.95 2.04 18.02
C LEU A 11 -23.77 2.90 17.62
N GLN A 12 -23.52 4.01 18.29
CA GLN A 12 -22.35 4.84 18.05
C GLN A 12 -21.06 4.08 18.36
N GLN A 13 -21.04 3.33 19.44
CA GLN A 13 -19.88 2.53 19.84
C GLN A 13 -19.60 1.39 18.85
N GLU A 14 -20.63 0.69 18.42
CA GLU A 14 -20.53 -0.36 17.39
C GLU A 14 -20.07 0.23 16.04
N THR A 15 -20.60 1.39 15.67
CA THR A 15 -20.16 2.11 14.47
C THR A 15 -18.68 2.46 14.53
N LEU A 16 -18.17 2.90 15.67
CA LEU A 16 -16.74 3.18 15.85
C LEU A 16 -15.89 1.92 15.74
N ILE A 17 -16.36 0.79 16.26
CA ILE A 17 -15.71 -0.51 16.14
C ILE A 17 -15.64 -0.92 14.65
N ASN A 18 -16.76 -0.82 13.93
CA ASN A 18 -16.84 -1.13 12.52
C ASN A 18 -15.91 -0.24 11.67
N LEU A 19 -15.86 1.06 11.97
CA LEU A 19 -14.96 2.00 11.30
C LEU A 19 -13.48 1.66 11.56
N LYS A 20 -13.11 1.29 12.78
CA LYS A 20 -11.76 0.85 13.14
C LYS A 20 -11.39 -0.46 12.43
N SER A 21 -12.34 -1.38 12.35
CA SER A 21 -12.16 -2.70 11.71
C SER A 21 -12.22 -2.67 10.18
N SER A 22 -12.63 -1.55 9.60
CA SER A 22 -12.80 -1.40 8.15
C SER A 22 -11.53 -1.58 7.32
N LYS A 23 -10.36 -1.55 7.97
CA LYS A 23 -9.06 -1.69 7.32
C LYS A 23 -8.16 -2.63 8.10
N ALA A 24 -7.49 -3.53 7.38
CA ALA A 24 -6.49 -4.41 7.98
C ALA A 24 -5.36 -3.60 8.64
N ASN A 25 -4.81 -4.10 9.75
CA ASN A 25 -3.74 -3.45 10.51
C ASN A 25 -2.53 -3.07 9.65
N ASN A 26 -2.16 -3.91 8.69
CA ASN A 26 -1.07 -3.62 7.76
C ASN A 26 -1.38 -2.44 6.84
N THR A 27 -2.65 -2.26 6.44
CA THR A 27 -3.10 -1.11 5.65
C THR A 27 -3.00 0.17 6.47
N VAL A 28 -3.43 0.14 7.73
CA VAL A 28 -3.35 1.29 8.64
C VAL A 28 -1.88 1.68 8.87
N ARG A 29 -1.01 0.69 9.10
CA ARG A 29 0.44 0.92 9.25
C ARG A 29 1.05 1.56 8.00
N ALA A 30 0.69 1.06 6.82
CA ALA A 30 1.15 1.61 5.56
C ALA A 30 0.69 3.05 5.35
N TYR A 31 -0.58 3.36 5.66
CA TYR A 31 -1.11 4.73 5.54
C TYR A 31 -0.42 5.71 6.50
N LYS A 32 -0.16 5.28 7.74
CA LYS A 32 0.59 6.11 8.70
C LYS A 32 2.01 6.40 8.20
N SER A 33 2.71 5.39 7.71
CA SER A 33 4.06 5.54 7.16
C SER A 33 4.09 6.48 5.94
N ASP A 34 3.14 6.32 5.03
CA ASP A 34 3.03 7.17 3.83
C ASP A 34 2.73 8.63 4.21
N PHE A 35 1.86 8.85 5.19
CA PHE A 35 1.51 10.19 5.64
C PHE A 35 2.67 10.86 6.40
N ASN A 36 3.42 10.10 7.17
CA ASN A 36 4.63 10.61 7.84
C ASN A 36 5.67 11.09 6.81
N ASP A 37 5.89 10.34 5.73
CA ASP A 37 6.78 10.76 4.65
C ASP A 37 6.30 12.04 3.96
N PHE A 38 4.99 12.18 3.74
CA PHE A 38 4.39 13.42 3.26
C PHE A 38 4.57 14.57 4.25
N GLY A 39 4.40 14.32 5.54
CA GLY A 39 4.61 15.30 6.62
C GLY A 39 6.04 15.81 6.65
N LEU A 40 7.03 14.93 6.51
CA LEU A 40 8.44 15.31 6.42
C LEU A 40 8.71 16.17 5.19
N PHE A 41 8.18 15.82 4.03
CA PHE A 41 8.28 16.64 2.83
C PHE A 41 7.70 18.04 3.05
N CYS A 42 6.52 18.14 3.66
CA CYS A 42 5.88 19.41 3.97
C CYS A 42 6.73 20.25 4.93
N ALA A 43 7.22 19.66 6.01
CA ALA A 43 8.05 20.34 7.01
C ALA A 43 9.34 20.88 6.39
N GLN A 44 10.01 20.10 5.53
CA GLN A 44 11.24 20.51 4.84
C GLN A 44 11.03 21.68 3.86
N ASN A 45 9.82 21.86 3.35
CA ASN A 45 9.48 22.90 2.36
C ASN A 45 8.60 24.01 2.93
N GLY A 46 8.38 24.07 4.24
CA GLY A 46 7.57 25.11 4.89
C GLY A 46 6.07 25.00 4.62
N PHE A 47 5.56 23.82 4.24
CA PHE A 47 4.15 23.60 3.99
C PHE A 47 3.43 22.94 5.18
N LYS A 48 2.12 23.18 5.29
CA LYS A 48 1.27 22.42 6.21
C LYS A 48 0.90 21.08 5.59
N SER A 49 1.08 19.99 6.35
CA SER A 49 0.68 18.67 5.90
C SER A 49 -0.81 18.36 6.18
N LEU A 50 -1.43 19.06 7.13
CA LEU A 50 -2.83 18.85 7.54
C LEU A 50 -3.43 20.14 8.12
N PRO A 51 -4.46 20.72 7.52
CA PRO A 51 -4.95 20.42 6.18
C PRO A 51 -3.93 20.78 5.11
N SER A 52 -3.96 20.06 3.99
CA SER A 52 -3.09 20.33 2.86
C SER A 52 -3.91 20.63 1.59
N GLU A 53 -3.33 21.41 0.69
CA GLU A 53 -3.94 21.75 -0.57
C GLU A 53 -3.57 20.76 -1.68
N PRO A 54 -4.43 20.58 -2.70
CA PRO A 54 -4.15 19.70 -3.84
C PRO A 54 -2.82 20.02 -4.55
N LYS A 55 -2.45 21.30 -4.61
CA LYS A 55 -1.19 21.78 -5.20
C LYS A 55 0.03 21.20 -4.47
N ILE A 56 0.02 21.19 -3.13
CA ILE A 56 1.11 20.68 -2.29
C ILE A 56 1.24 19.16 -2.47
N VAL A 57 0.10 18.45 -2.50
CA VAL A 57 0.08 17.02 -2.78
C VAL A 57 0.65 16.72 -4.17
N SER A 58 0.32 17.53 -5.16
CA SER A 58 0.86 17.41 -6.52
C SER A 58 2.38 17.60 -6.55
N LEU A 59 2.92 18.61 -5.84
CA LEU A 59 4.37 18.82 -5.69
C LEU A 59 5.06 17.61 -5.04
N TYR A 60 4.46 17.06 -3.98
CA TYR A 60 4.98 15.85 -3.33
C TYR A 60 5.02 14.65 -4.28
N LEU A 61 3.97 14.42 -5.07
CA LEU A 61 3.96 13.34 -6.06
C LEU A 61 5.03 13.54 -7.13
N THR A 62 5.27 14.77 -7.56
CA THR A 62 6.36 15.09 -8.46
C THR A 62 7.71 14.79 -7.84
N HIS A 63 7.95 15.23 -6.60
CA HIS A 63 9.17 14.91 -5.85
C HIS A 63 9.40 13.39 -5.74
N LEU A 64 8.37 12.62 -5.46
CA LEU A 64 8.48 11.15 -5.44
C LEU A 64 8.79 10.57 -6.82
N SER A 65 8.29 11.21 -7.87
CA SER A 65 8.55 10.75 -9.23
C SER A 65 10.01 10.89 -9.65
N THR A 66 10.76 11.82 -9.08
CA THR A 66 12.21 11.94 -9.34
C THR A 66 13.04 10.85 -8.66
N LYS A 67 12.50 10.20 -7.61
CA LYS A 67 13.17 9.12 -6.83
C LYS A 67 12.94 7.71 -7.39
N ASP A 68 12.56 7.56 -8.65
CA ASP A 68 12.27 6.26 -9.31
C ASP A 68 11.25 5.36 -8.58
N ILE A 69 10.29 5.97 -7.89
CA ILE A 69 9.22 5.26 -7.20
C ILE A 69 8.18 4.76 -8.22
N LYS A 70 7.70 3.53 -8.03
CA LYS A 70 6.70 2.90 -8.90
C LYS A 70 5.36 3.65 -8.89
N MET A 71 4.67 3.68 -10.03
CA MET A 71 3.35 4.32 -10.16
C MET A 71 2.31 3.78 -9.18
N SER A 72 2.35 2.49 -8.85
CA SER A 72 1.47 1.88 -7.84
C SER A 72 1.69 2.49 -6.45
N THR A 73 2.94 2.76 -6.10
CA THR A 73 3.31 3.41 -4.82
C THR A 73 2.85 4.86 -4.79
N LEU A 74 3.00 5.63 -5.88
CA LEU A 74 2.51 7.00 -5.98
C LEU A 74 0.99 7.06 -5.74
N LYS A 75 0.24 6.18 -6.42
CA LYS A 75 -1.22 6.09 -6.24
C LYS A 75 -1.60 5.71 -4.81
N ARG A 76 -0.91 4.74 -4.20
CA ARG A 76 -1.16 4.35 -2.81
C ARG A 76 -0.92 5.52 -1.85
N ARG A 77 0.16 6.27 -2.02
CA ARG A 77 0.48 7.45 -1.18
C ARG A 77 -0.57 8.54 -1.30
N LEU A 78 -1.06 8.82 -2.51
CA LEU A 78 -2.19 9.74 -2.69
C LEU A 78 -3.44 9.29 -1.91
N VAL A 79 -3.79 8.00 -2.02
CA VAL A 79 -4.92 7.43 -1.27
C VAL A 79 -4.69 7.56 0.25
N SER A 80 -3.47 7.28 0.72
CA SER A 80 -3.12 7.39 2.15
C SER A 80 -3.30 8.82 2.67
N ILE A 81 -2.85 9.83 1.92
CA ILE A 81 -3.01 11.25 2.27
C ILE A 81 -4.50 11.61 2.34
N GLY A 82 -5.29 11.23 1.34
CA GLY A 82 -6.75 11.52 1.32
C GLY A 82 -7.50 10.85 2.47
N VAL A 83 -7.16 9.59 2.79
CA VAL A 83 -7.76 8.87 3.92
C VAL A 83 -7.43 9.54 5.26
N ILE A 84 -6.19 9.96 5.48
CA ILE A 84 -5.80 10.63 6.73
C ILE A 84 -6.50 11.99 6.86
N HIS A 85 -6.59 12.78 5.78
CA HIS A 85 -7.36 14.03 5.79
C HIS A 85 -8.80 13.77 6.21
N LYS A 86 -9.48 12.81 5.56
CA LYS A 86 -10.87 12.44 5.89
C LYS A 86 -11.03 12.00 7.36
N LEU A 87 -10.11 11.17 7.87
CA LEU A 87 -10.16 10.71 9.26
C LEU A 87 -9.94 11.84 10.28
N LYS A 88 -9.26 12.91 9.88
CA LYS A 88 -9.00 14.09 10.71
C LYS A 88 -10.03 15.21 10.48
N GLY A 89 -11.11 14.94 9.73
CA GLY A 89 -12.18 15.90 9.49
C GLY A 89 -11.84 17.00 8.48
N HIS A 90 -10.77 16.82 7.71
CA HIS A 90 -10.36 17.79 6.68
C HIS A 90 -10.73 17.30 5.28
N TYR A 91 -11.24 18.22 4.45
CA TYR A 91 -11.49 17.93 3.05
C TYR A 91 -10.20 18.08 2.25
N LEU A 92 -9.91 17.10 1.40
CA LEU A 92 -8.89 17.15 0.38
C LEU A 92 -9.44 16.53 -0.91
N ASP A 93 -9.51 17.33 -1.96
CA ASP A 93 -9.90 16.82 -3.27
C ASP A 93 -8.72 16.09 -3.95
N THR A 94 -8.68 14.77 -3.76
CA THR A 94 -7.68 13.91 -4.40
C THR A 94 -7.89 13.72 -5.91
N LYS A 95 -9.05 14.18 -6.43
CA LYS A 95 -9.38 14.15 -7.87
C LYS A 95 -9.18 15.51 -8.54
N HIS A 96 -8.67 16.49 -7.82
CA HIS A 96 -8.39 17.82 -8.36
C HIS A 96 -7.54 17.72 -9.64
N PRO A 97 -7.82 18.52 -10.69
CA PRO A 97 -7.10 18.46 -11.96
C PRO A 97 -5.58 18.51 -11.81
N SER A 98 -5.06 19.38 -10.93
CA SER A 98 -3.62 19.47 -10.68
C SER A 98 -2.96 18.16 -10.20
N ILE A 99 -3.69 17.29 -9.52
CA ILE A 99 -3.20 15.98 -9.08
C ILE A 99 -3.33 14.96 -10.21
N ILE A 100 -4.50 14.90 -10.84
CA ILE A 100 -4.80 13.91 -11.88
C ILE A 100 -3.92 14.12 -13.11
N GLU A 101 -3.82 15.33 -13.61
CA GLU A 101 -2.99 15.66 -14.77
C GLU A 101 -1.51 15.43 -14.50
N ASN A 102 -1.04 15.77 -13.30
CA ASN A 102 0.32 15.49 -12.89
C ASN A 102 0.62 13.99 -12.87
N ILE A 103 -0.26 13.17 -12.28
CA ILE A 103 -0.13 11.70 -12.30
C ILE A 103 -0.13 11.17 -13.73
N MET A 104 -1.00 11.69 -14.60
CA MET A 104 -1.02 11.30 -16.02
C MET A 104 0.28 11.67 -16.73
N GLY A 105 0.81 12.88 -16.48
CA GLY A 105 2.10 13.32 -17.00
C GLY A 105 3.26 12.43 -16.54
N ILE A 106 3.33 12.12 -15.25
CA ILE A 106 4.32 11.20 -14.67
C ILE A 106 4.21 9.81 -15.32
N LYS A 107 2.97 9.28 -15.49
CA LYS A 107 2.73 7.99 -16.12
C LYS A 107 3.23 7.95 -17.56
N ARG A 108 3.00 9.01 -18.35
CA ARG A 108 3.48 9.11 -19.73
C ARG A 108 5.00 9.13 -19.81
N ARG A 109 5.67 9.89 -18.94
CA ARG A 109 7.15 10.00 -18.93
C ARG A 109 7.84 8.72 -18.45
N LYS A 110 7.35 8.10 -17.39
CA LYS A 110 7.98 6.91 -16.80
C LYS A 110 7.58 5.60 -17.47
N GLY A 111 6.49 5.59 -18.23
CA GLY A 111 5.82 4.36 -18.60
C GLY A 111 5.08 3.74 -17.41
N SER A 112 4.12 2.88 -17.70
CA SER A 112 3.33 2.18 -16.66
C SER A 112 3.38 0.68 -16.83
N ILE A 113 4.24 0.17 -17.70
CA ILE A 113 4.34 -1.24 -17.98
C ILE A 113 4.93 -1.94 -16.78
N GLN A 114 4.09 -2.67 -16.05
CA GLN A 114 4.58 -3.62 -15.05
C GLN A 114 5.20 -4.80 -15.78
N LYS A 115 6.50 -4.99 -15.63
CA LYS A 115 7.13 -6.26 -16.05
C LYS A 115 6.54 -7.36 -15.16
N GLY A 116 5.63 -8.15 -15.73
CA GLY A 116 5.12 -9.35 -15.08
C GLY A 116 6.29 -10.29 -14.74
N LYS A 117 6.22 -10.94 -13.59
CA LYS A 117 7.18 -12.00 -13.28
C LYS A 117 6.86 -13.21 -14.14
N LYS A 118 7.89 -13.88 -14.65
CA LYS A 118 7.71 -15.14 -15.38
C LYS A 118 7.09 -16.19 -14.45
N PRO A 119 6.18 -17.03 -14.95
CA PRO A 119 5.64 -18.13 -14.17
C PRO A 119 6.76 -19.12 -13.80
N LEU A 120 6.66 -19.69 -12.62
CA LEU A 120 7.58 -20.74 -12.17
C LEU A 120 7.15 -22.06 -12.84
N LEU A 121 7.94 -22.51 -13.79
CA LEU A 121 7.73 -23.78 -14.49
C LEU A 121 8.37 -24.94 -13.69
N ILE A 122 7.92 -26.18 -13.95
CA ILE A 122 8.43 -27.40 -13.28
C ILE A 122 9.94 -27.54 -13.38
N ASN A 123 10.51 -27.21 -14.54
CA ASN A 123 11.98 -27.27 -14.73
C ASN A 123 12.74 -26.27 -13.84
N ASN A 124 12.16 -25.08 -13.61
CA ASN A 124 12.74 -24.11 -12.71
C ASN A 124 12.57 -24.54 -11.24
N LEU A 125 11.44 -25.16 -10.91
CA LEU A 125 11.22 -25.74 -9.60
C LEU A 125 12.26 -26.80 -9.26
N LYS A 126 12.51 -27.75 -10.18
CA LYS A 126 13.56 -28.77 -10.01
C LYS A 126 14.93 -28.16 -9.75
N LYS A 127 15.30 -27.11 -10.51
CA LYS A 127 16.58 -26.39 -10.29
C LYS A 127 16.65 -25.75 -8.90
N ILE A 128 15.55 -25.16 -8.41
CA ILE A 128 15.49 -24.56 -7.06
C ILE A 128 15.69 -25.66 -6.00
N ILE A 129 15.03 -26.80 -6.15
CA ILE A 129 15.17 -27.93 -5.20
C ILE A 129 16.61 -28.43 -5.18
N ASN A 130 17.24 -28.65 -6.33
CA ASN A 130 18.64 -29.06 -6.39
C ASN A 130 19.57 -28.07 -5.67
N VAL A 131 19.40 -26.77 -5.88
CA VAL A 131 20.19 -25.74 -5.17
C VAL A 131 19.99 -25.82 -3.65
N ILE A 132 18.76 -26.09 -3.18
CA ILE A 132 18.49 -26.27 -1.74
C ILE A 132 19.21 -27.53 -1.22
N ASP A 133 19.23 -28.61 -1.98
CA ASP A 133 19.85 -29.87 -1.58
C ASP A 133 21.37 -29.77 -1.51
N GLU A 134 21.98 -29.04 -2.44
CA GLU A 134 23.43 -28.77 -2.50
C GLU A 134 23.91 -27.71 -1.51
N ALA A 135 23.00 -26.96 -0.90
CA ALA A 135 23.33 -25.86 0.00
C ALA A 135 24.08 -26.33 1.26
N LYS A 136 25.10 -25.58 1.68
CA LYS A 136 25.92 -25.90 2.85
C LYS A 136 25.31 -25.43 4.18
N TYR A 137 24.03 -25.74 4.42
CA TYR A 137 23.38 -25.45 5.70
C TYR A 137 22.60 -26.68 6.21
N GLY A 138 22.22 -26.66 7.50
CA GLY A 138 21.69 -27.84 8.19
C GLY A 138 20.43 -28.41 7.55
N GLU A 139 20.28 -29.75 7.64
CA GLU A 139 19.20 -30.53 7.03
C GLU A 139 17.79 -30.02 7.37
N ILE A 140 17.54 -29.56 8.60
CA ILE A 140 16.26 -29.01 9.02
C ILE A 140 15.89 -27.76 8.19
N LYS A 141 16.89 -26.92 7.88
CA LYS A 141 16.66 -25.74 7.03
C LYS A 141 16.35 -26.14 5.59
N LYS A 142 17.08 -27.13 5.04
CA LYS A 142 16.82 -27.65 3.71
C LYS A 142 15.41 -28.22 3.60
N LEU A 143 15.00 -29.02 4.58
CA LEU A 143 13.67 -29.60 4.64
C LEU A 143 12.59 -28.53 4.69
N ARG A 144 12.75 -27.52 5.55
CA ARG A 144 11.85 -26.37 5.63
C ARG A 144 11.75 -25.62 4.30
N ASP A 145 12.86 -25.27 3.69
CA ASP A 145 12.91 -24.48 2.48
C ASP A 145 12.31 -25.25 1.29
N ARG A 146 12.60 -26.54 1.19
CA ARG A 146 11.99 -27.46 0.22
C ARG A 146 10.49 -27.54 0.41
N THR A 147 10.01 -27.70 1.63
CA THR A 147 8.58 -27.77 1.97
C THR A 147 7.86 -26.48 1.57
N ILE A 148 8.44 -25.31 1.90
CA ILE A 148 7.85 -24.02 1.55
C ILE A 148 7.73 -23.86 0.03
N VAL A 149 8.76 -24.24 -0.73
CA VAL A 149 8.77 -24.13 -2.19
C VAL A 149 7.78 -25.08 -2.82
N LEU A 150 7.71 -26.33 -2.38
CA LEU A 150 6.79 -27.35 -2.91
C LEU A 150 5.33 -27.03 -2.60
N ILE A 151 5.01 -26.66 -1.35
CA ILE A 151 3.65 -26.25 -0.96
C ILE A 151 3.26 -24.97 -1.71
N GLY A 152 4.16 -23.98 -1.80
CA GLY A 152 3.89 -22.75 -2.53
C GLY A 152 3.64 -22.98 -4.01
N PHE A 153 4.31 -23.94 -4.63
CA PHE A 153 4.12 -24.30 -6.04
C PHE A 153 2.81 -25.07 -6.25
N SER A 154 2.55 -26.13 -5.45
CA SER A 154 1.35 -26.97 -5.59
C SER A 154 0.06 -26.24 -5.23
N GLY A 155 0.09 -25.41 -4.20
CA GLY A 155 -1.07 -24.67 -3.72
C GLY A 155 -1.32 -23.34 -4.43
N GLY A 156 -0.41 -22.87 -5.29
CA GLY A 156 -0.52 -21.56 -5.93
C GLY A 156 -0.60 -20.39 -4.95
N PHE A 157 -0.15 -20.58 -3.72
CA PHE A 157 -0.28 -19.60 -2.65
C PHE A 157 0.55 -18.34 -2.96
N ARG A 158 -0.08 -17.19 -2.75
CA ARG A 158 0.61 -15.90 -2.80
C ARG A 158 1.32 -15.67 -1.45
N ARG A 159 2.59 -15.36 -1.49
CA ARG A 159 3.33 -14.89 -0.32
C ARG A 159 2.95 -13.48 0.08
#